data_c5a0a157ea1b633abc3c037ffdb7e757
#
_entry.id   c5a0a157ea1b633abc3c037ffdb7e757
#
_cell.length_a   1.000
_cell.length_b   1.000
_cell.length_c   1.000
_cell.angle_alpha   90.00
_cell.angle_beta   90.00
_cell.angle_gamma   90.00
#
_symmetry.space_group_name_H-M   'P 1'
#
loop_
_entity.id
_entity.type
_entity.pdbx_description
1 polymer ?
#
loop_
_entity_poly.entity_id
_entity_poly.type
_entity_poly.pdbx_seq_one_letter_code
_entity_poly.pdbx_strand_id
1 'polypeptide(L)'
;MPVLRFDNVSKQYPGGHAALVEVSFAVDAGEMLFVTGRSGAGKSTLLKLIQLAERPSRGAVLFDERNLARVRGGAIAVHRRNVGVVYQNHQLLMDRSVADNVALPLVLRGIKRGDAGKRVRSILDKLGLAARERALPSQLSAGEQQRVGIARAVVAEPALLIADEPTGNLDPALSTEIMALLAALPERGTSVLVASHDLGLVKRMKKRVLVLDQGRLVDDIAPEDLVDE
;
A
#
# COMPACT_ATOMS: atom_id res chain seq x y z
N MET A 1 -2.67 15.38 -12.36
CA MET A 1 -2.20 16.03 -11.11
C MET A 1 -1.78 14.94 -10.13
N PRO A 2 -0.65 15.09 -9.46
CA PRO A 2 -0.16 14.05 -8.57
C PRO A 2 -1.09 13.86 -7.35
N VAL A 3 -1.41 12.60 -7.04
CA VAL A 3 -2.14 12.23 -5.81
C VAL A 3 -1.23 12.29 -4.59
N LEU A 4 0.08 12.03 -4.78
CA LEU A 4 1.09 12.04 -3.74
C LEU A 4 2.34 12.77 -4.24
N ARG A 5 2.92 13.65 -3.41
CA ARG A 5 4.18 14.32 -3.71
C ARG A 5 5.07 14.42 -2.47
N PHE A 6 6.31 14.07 -2.63
CA PHE A 6 7.38 14.28 -1.68
C PHE A 6 8.24 15.45 -2.17
N ASP A 7 8.38 16.47 -1.35
CA ASP A 7 9.19 17.66 -1.63
C ASP A 7 10.34 17.74 -0.62
N ASN A 8 11.52 17.35 -1.04
CA ASN A 8 12.77 17.41 -0.26
C ASN A 8 12.62 16.81 1.15
N VAL A 9 12.01 15.62 1.23
CA VAL A 9 11.63 14.98 2.48
C VAL A 9 12.80 14.31 3.15
N SER A 10 13.05 14.66 4.42
CA SER A 10 13.99 13.95 5.28
C SER A 10 13.29 13.45 6.53
N LYS A 11 13.68 12.26 7.00
CA LYS A 11 13.23 11.67 8.26
C LYS A 11 14.39 11.17 9.08
N GLN A 12 14.52 11.71 10.28
CA GLN A 12 15.48 11.27 11.29
C GLN A 12 14.72 10.73 12.51
N TYR A 13 15.11 9.57 12.99
CA TYR A 13 14.60 8.99 14.22
C TYR A 13 15.39 9.43 15.45
N PRO A 14 14.82 9.32 16.67
CA PRO A 14 15.57 9.48 17.90
C PRO A 14 16.80 8.57 17.89
N GLY A 15 17.97 9.10 18.32
CA GLY A 15 19.25 8.38 18.20
C GLY A 15 20.06 8.73 16.95
N GLY A 16 19.58 9.68 16.11
CA GLY A 16 20.36 10.25 15.01
C GLY A 16 20.30 9.49 13.69
N HIS A 17 19.63 8.33 13.63
CA HIS A 17 19.50 7.56 12.39
C HIS A 17 18.65 8.31 11.36
N ALA A 18 19.28 8.68 10.23
CA ALA A 18 18.62 9.29 9.08
C ALA A 18 18.03 8.18 8.19
N ALA A 19 16.71 7.99 8.26
CA ALA A 19 16.01 6.97 7.51
C ALA A 19 15.60 7.42 6.10
N LEU A 20 15.41 8.74 5.87
CA LEU A 20 15.23 9.35 4.56
C LEU A 20 16.00 10.67 4.52
N VAL A 21 16.60 10.97 3.36
CA VAL A 21 17.45 12.16 3.14
C VAL A 21 17.08 12.79 1.81
N GLU A 22 16.43 13.96 1.86
CA GLU A 22 16.13 14.83 0.71
C GLU A 22 15.40 14.10 -0.44
N VAL A 23 14.46 13.23 -0.12
CA VAL A 23 13.69 12.44 -1.10
C VAL A 23 12.62 13.32 -1.75
N SER A 24 12.61 13.35 -3.08
CA SER A 24 11.62 14.08 -3.89
C SER A 24 11.13 13.22 -5.03
N PHE A 25 9.82 13.04 -5.15
CA PHE A 25 9.13 12.37 -6.27
C PHE A 25 7.64 12.71 -6.24
N ALA A 26 6.94 12.40 -7.30
CA ALA A 26 5.47 12.49 -7.35
C ALA A 26 4.88 11.20 -7.91
N VAL A 27 3.63 10.91 -7.51
CA VAL A 27 2.81 9.81 -8.01
C VAL A 27 1.55 10.41 -8.61
N ASP A 28 1.30 10.14 -9.88
CA ASP A 28 0.12 10.63 -10.55
C ASP A 28 -1.14 9.83 -10.18
N ALA A 29 -2.31 10.45 -10.37
CA ALA A 29 -3.58 9.76 -10.15
C ALA A 29 -3.72 8.60 -11.14
N GLY A 30 -4.05 7.41 -10.63
CA GLY A 30 -4.14 6.20 -11.44
C GLY A 30 -2.79 5.66 -11.90
N GLU A 31 -1.68 6.04 -11.27
CA GLU A 31 -0.36 5.47 -11.53
C GLU A 31 -0.08 4.26 -10.63
N MET A 32 0.58 3.24 -11.18
CA MET A 32 1.21 2.18 -10.40
C MET A 32 2.72 2.27 -10.52
N LEU A 33 3.40 2.24 -9.37
CA LEU A 33 4.85 2.26 -9.31
C LEU A 33 5.40 1.38 -8.19
N PHE A 34 6.66 1.02 -8.30
CA PHE A 34 7.42 0.30 -7.29
C PHE A 34 8.40 1.20 -6.55
N VAL A 35 8.62 0.87 -5.28
CA VAL A 35 9.74 1.39 -4.49
C VAL A 35 10.62 0.21 -4.14
N THR A 36 11.84 0.18 -4.65
CA THR A 36 12.81 -0.90 -4.42
C THR A 36 14.03 -0.38 -3.67
N GLY A 37 14.86 -1.29 -3.19
CA GLY A 37 16.07 -1.00 -2.44
C GLY A 37 16.35 -2.07 -1.39
N ARG A 38 17.59 -2.12 -0.89
CA ARG A 38 18.04 -3.08 0.12
C ARG A 38 17.23 -2.96 1.41
N SER A 39 17.32 -3.97 2.29
CA SER A 39 16.79 -3.85 3.66
C SER A 39 17.42 -2.63 4.34
N GLY A 40 16.60 -1.83 5.03
CA GLY A 40 17.05 -0.58 5.65
C GLY A 40 17.15 0.63 4.72
N ALA A 41 16.89 0.52 3.41
CA ALA A 41 17.00 1.65 2.47
C ALA A 41 15.99 2.79 2.71
N GLY A 42 15.00 2.63 3.60
CA GLY A 42 14.02 3.67 3.93
C GLY A 42 12.60 3.39 3.43
N LYS A 43 12.34 2.28 2.69
CA LYS A 43 11.03 1.96 2.10
C LYS A 43 9.88 2.00 3.12
N SER A 44 9.98 1.27 4.22
CA SER A 44 8.92 1.24 5.24
C SER A 44 8.76 2.60 5.95
N THR A 45 9.82 3.41 6.07
CA THR A 45 9.72 4.78 6.58
C THR A 45 8.92 5.67 5.62
N LEU A 46 9.19 5.56 4.31
CA LEU A 46 8.42 6.26 3.27
C LEU A 46 6.92 5.91 3.39
N LEU A 47 6.58 4.62 3.49
CA LEU A 47 5.19 4.18 3.66
C LEU A 47 4.56 4.71 4.96
N LYS A 48 5.30 4.76 6.07
CA LYS A 48 4.81 5.33 7.35
C LYS A 48 4.52 6.82 7.27
N LEU A 49 5.28 7.58 6.49
CA LEU A 49 5.01 9.00 6.26
C LEU A 49 3.70 9.21 5.48
N ILE A 50 3.45 8.38 4.46
CA ILE A 50 2.21 8.41 3.68
C ILE A 50 0.99 8.11 4.55
N GLN A 51 1.11 7.14 5.47
CA GLN A 51 0.04 6.75 6.40
C GLN A 51 -0.20 7.74 7.55
N LEU A 52 0.64 8.77 7.69
CA LEU A 52 0.69 9.60 8.91
C LEU A 52 0.92 8.78 10.20
N ALA A 53 1.59 7.63 10.10
CA ALA A 53 2.14 6.91 11.24
C ALA A 53 3.39 7.60 11.78
N GLU A 54 4.14 8.24 10.87
CA GLU A 54 5.30 9.09 11.15
C GLU A 54 5.14 10.45 10.46
N ARG A 55 5.97 11.41 10.86
CA ARG A 55 6.04 12.73 10.22
C ARG A 55 7.44 13.00 9.72
N PRO A 56 7.59 13.75 8.61
CA PRO A 56 8.89 14.14 8.14
C PRO A 56 9.58 15.06 9.17
N SER A 57 10.92 14.98 9.25
CA SER A 57 11.73 15.91 10.04
C SER A 57 11.97 17.22 9.28
N ARG A 58 12.08 17.14 7.94
CA ARG A 58 12.20 18.27 7.01
C ARG A 58 11.46 17.96 5.72
N GLY A 59 11.17 19.01 4.94
CA GLY A 59 10.45 18.89 3.69
C GLY A 59 8.94 18.72 3.88
N ALA A 60 8.21 18.37 2.83
CA ALA A 60 6.77 18.22 2.84
C ALA A 60 6.32 16.97 2.09
N VAL A 61 5.37 16.25 2.67
CA VAL A 61 4.60 15.21 1.99
C VAL A 61 3.21 15.79 1.73
N LEU A 62 2.82 15.85 0.46
CA LEU A 62 1.51 16.32 0.05
C LEU A 62 0.68 15.13 -0.46
N PHE A 63 -0.56 15.06 -0.03
CA PHE A 63 -1.55 14.11 -0.52
C PHE A 63 -2.77 14.90 -0.98
N ASP A 64 -3.13 14.78 -2.24
CA ASP A 64 -4.21 15.58 -2.84
C ASP A 64 -4.04 17.08 -2.53
N GLU A 65 -2.83 17.62 -2.84
CA GLU A 65 -2.36 18.99 -2.58
C GLU A 65 -2.33 19.41 -1.09
N ARG A 66 -2.74 18.54 -0.15
CA ARG A 66 -2.73 18.83 1.28
C ARG A 66 -1.42 18.41 1.92
N ASN A 67 -0.75 19.34 2.57
CA ASN A 67 0.47 19.04 3.34
C ASN A 67 0.14 18.19 4.57
N LEU A 68 0.60 16.94 4.58
CA LEU A 68 0.37 15.97 5.65
C LEU A 68 0.98 16.41 6.99
N ALA A 69 2.04 17.22 6.97
CA ALA A 69 2.63 17.76 8.20
C ALA A 69 1.65 18.65 8.98
N ARG A 70 0.64 19.22 8.31
CA ARG A 70 -0.37 20.10 8.93
C ARG A 70 -1.65 19.36 9.37
N VAL A 71 -1.82 18.10 8.96
CA VAL A 71 -3.01 17.29 9.28
C VAL A 71 -3.00 16.92 10.77
N ARG A 72 -4.09 17.17 11.52
CA ARG A 72 -4.23 16.94 12.97
C ARG A 72 -5.60 16.37 13.32
N GLY A 73 -5.70 15.77 14.51
CA GLY A 73 -6.99 15.33 15.08
C GLY A 73 -7.77 14.41 14.16
N GLY A 74 -9.06 14.65 14.02
CA GLY A 74 -9.96 13.85 13.18
C GLY A 74 -9.60 13.82 11.70
N ALA A 75 -8.87 14.84 11.18
CA ALA A 75 -8.41 14.86 9.79
C ALA A 75 -7.40 13.73 9.49
N ILE A 76 -6.68 13.21 10.48
CA ILE A 76 -5.81 12.02 10.34
C ILE A 76 -6.66 10.80 9.97
N ALA A 77 -7.78 10.58 10.64
CA ALA A 77 -8.69 9.48 10.34
C ALA A 77 -9.29 9.60 8.93
N VAL A 78 -9.65 10.82 8.51
CA VAL A 78 -10.13 11.09 7.14
C VAL A 78 -9.05 10.75 6.12
N HIS A 79 -7.80 11.18 6.33
CA HIS A 79 -6.69 10.86 5.45
C HIS A 79 -6.48 9.33 5.36
N ARG A 80 -6.40 8.64 6.51
CA ARG A 80 -6.18 7.18 6.55
C ARG A 80 -7.29 6.37 5.86
N ARG A 81 -8.52 6.88 5.77
CA ARG A 81 -9.59 6.24 4.99
C ARG A 81 -9.33 6.31 3.48
N ASN A 82 -8.57 7.29 3.00
CA ASN A 82 -8.23 7.46 1.59
C ASN A 82 -6.97 6.70 1.19
N VAL A 83 -6.24 6.12 2.16
CA VAL A 83 -5.04 5.31 1.93
C VAL A 83 -5.34 3.87 2.34
N GLY A 84 -5.40 2.96 1.36
CA GLY A 84 -5.44 1.52 1.61
C GLY A 84 -4.03 1.02 1.94
N VAL A 85 -3.92 0.07 2.88
CA VAL A 85 -2.61 -0.45 3.29
C VAL A 85 -2.63 -1.97 3.30
N VAL A 86 -1.72 -2.56 2.52
CA VAL A 86 -1.37 -3.98 2.59
C VAL A 86 -0.09 -4.10 3.40
N TYR A 87 -0.18 -4.76 4.56
CA TYR A 87 0.95 -4.94 5.47
C TYR A 87 1.65 -6.26 5.22
N GLN A 88 2.96 -6.28 5.37
CA GLN A 88 3.76 -7.50 5.29
C GLN A 88 3.30 -8.60 6.27
N ASN A 89 2.91 -8.22 7.48
CA ASN A 89 2.43 -9.13 8.53
C ASN A 89 0.90 -9.18 8.64
N HIS A 90 0.18 -8.92 7.56
CA HIS A 90 -1.29 -8.95 7.40
C HIS A 90 -2.07 -8.05 8.37
N GLN A 91 -1.68 -7.95 9.64
CA GLN A 91 -2.32 -7.17 10.72
C GLN A 91 -3.85 -7.37 10.77
N LEU A 92 -4.30 -8.62 10.68
CA LEU A 92 -5.70 -8.97 10.78
C LEU A 92 -6.16 -8.92 12.24
N LEU A 93 -7.44 -8.56 12.44
CA LEU A 93 -8.10 -8.67 13.74
C LEU A 93 -8.41 -10.13 13.98
N MET A 94 -7.67 -10.78 14.90
CA MET A 94 -7.70 -12.22 15.12
C MET A 94 -9.01 -12.71 15.76
N ASP A 95 -9.73 -11.81 16.44
CA ASP A 95 -11.02 -12.03 17.08
C ASP A 95 -12.24 -11.73 16.16
N ARG A 96 -11.98 -11.40 14.91
CA ARG A 96 -12.99 -11.03 13.91
C ARG A 96 -12.95 -11.99 12.73
N SER A 97 -14.13 -12.24 12.15
CA SER A 97 -14.23 -13.05 10.92
C SER A 97 -13.49 -12.40 9.74
N VAL A 98 -13.25 -13.18 8.70
CA VAL A 98 -12.74 -12.68 7.40
C VAL A 98 -13.63 -11.55 6.90
N ALA A 99 -14.95 -11.74 6.89
CA ALA A 99 -15.88 -10.72 6.44
C ALA A 99 -15.80 -9.44 7.27
N ASP A 100 -15.69 -9.54 8.61
CA ASP A 100 -15.58 -8.38 9.48
C ASP A 100 -14.25 -7.64 9.29
N ASN A 101 -13.15 -8.37 9.11
CA ASN A 101 -11.86 -7.77 8.75
C ASN A 101 -11.95 -6.95 7.47
N VAL A 102 -12.54 -7.53 6.41
CA VAL A 102 -12.67 -6.85 5.12
C VAL A 102 -13.69 -5.72 5.19
N ALA A 103 -14.78 -5.86 5.97
CA ALA A 103 -15.79 -4.81 6.12
C ALA A 103 -15.28 -3.56 6.85
N LEU A 104 -14.24 -3.67 7.67
CA LEU A 104 -13.79 -2.62 8.58
C LEU A 104 -13.63 -1.23 7.91
N PRO A 105 -12.95 -1.08 6.76
CA PRO A 105 -12.82 0.23 6.11
C PRO A 105 -14.17 0.81 5.66
N LEU A 106 -15.12 -0.03 5.26
CA LEU A 106 -16.47 0.39 4.86
C LEU A 106 -17.27 0.89 6.06
N VAL A 107 -17.17 0.17 7.19
CA VAL A 107 -17.80 0.57 8.48
C VAL A 107 -17.25 1.92 8.93
N LEU A 108 -15.93 2.11 8.89
CA LEU A 108 -15.27 3.37 9.25
C LEU A 108 -15.66 4.54 8.34
N ARG A 109 -16.12 4.27 7.12
CA ARG A 109 -16.69 5.26 6.18
C ARG A 109 -18.18 5.48 6.37
N GLY A 110 -18.84 4.77 7.29
CA GLY A 110 -20.27 4.88 7.55
C GLY A 110 -21.16 4.20 6.47
N ILE A 111 -20.59 3.29 5.67
CA ILE A 111 -21.36 2.55 4.66
C ILE A 111 -22.36 1.62 5.36
N LYS A 112 -23.61 1.62 4.91
CA LYS A 112 -24.67 0.80 5.47
C LYS A 112 -24.32 -0.70 5.38
N ARG A 113 -24.66 -1.47 6.41
CA ARG A 113 -24.28 -2.89 6.55
C ARG A 113 -24.66 -3.75 5.32
N GLY A 114 -25.84 -3.51 4.72
CA GLY A 114 -26.26 -4.26 3.53
C GLY A 114 -25.37 -4.03 2.31
N ASP A 115 -24.98 -2.77 2.07
CA ASP A 115 -24.11 -2.39 0.94
C ASP A 115 -22.66 -2.82 1.21
N ALA A 116 -22.19 -2.69 2.45
CA ALA A 116 -20.90 -3.20 2.87
C ALA A 116 -20.80 -4.72 2.64
N GLY A 117 -21.83 -5.48 3.03
CA GLY A 117 -21.88 -6.93 2.81
C GLY A 117 -21.82 -7.34 1.34
N LYS A 118 -22.45 -6.59 0.43
CA LYS A 118 -22.36 -6.84 -1.02
C LYS A 118 -20.92 -6.65 -1.53
N ARG A 119 -20.26 -5.53 -1.15
CA ARG A 119 -18.88 -5.23 -1.55
C ARG A 119 -17.92 -6.26 -0.98
N VAL A 120 -18.07 -6.65 0.29
CA VAL A 120 -17.27 -7.68 0.94
C VAL A 120 -17.36 -9.00 0.19
N ARG A 121 -18.57 -9.51 -0.09
CA ARG A 121 -18.74 -10.76 -0.84
C ARG A 121 -18.12 -10.69 -2.23
N SER A 122 -18.31 -9.59 -2.94
CA SER A 122 -17.75 -9.40 -4.29
C SER A 122 -16.21 -9.45 -4.28
N ILE A 123 -15.55 -8.84 -3.30
CA ILE A 123 -14.08 -8.86 -3.25
C ILE A 123 -13.55 -10.22 -2.75
N LEU A 124 -14.23 -10.85 -1.79
CA LEU A 124 -13.86 -12.18 -1.32
C LEU A 124 -13.99 -13.24 -2.43
N ASP A 125 -15.01 -13.15 -3.26
CA ASP A 125 -15.19 -14.03 -4.42
C ASP A 125 -14.04 -13.87 -5.42
N LYS A 126 -13.68 -12.64 -5.79
CA LYS A 126 -12.55 -12.34 -6.69
C LYS A 126 -11.21 -12.84 -6.18
N LEU A 127 -11.05 -12.96 -4.86
CA LEU A 127 -9.81 -13.44 -4.23
C LEU A 127 -9.87 -14.92 -3.83
N GLY A 128 -10.90 -15.66 -4.25
CA GLY A 128 -11.06 -17.09 -3.94
C GLY A 128 -11.29 -17.38 -2.45
N LEU A 129 -11.88 -16.41 -1.72
CA LEU A 129 -12.12 -16.50 -0.27
C LEU A 129 -13.60 -16.60 0.10
N ALA A 130 -14.51 -16.79 -0.87
CA ALA A 130 -15.95 -16.84 -0.62
C ALA A 130 -16.33 -17.90 0.44
N ALA A 131 -15.73 -19.10 0.37
CA ALA A 131 -15.96 -20.18 1.34
C ALA A 131 -15.37 -19.90 2.75
N ARG A 132 -14.52 -18.89 2.88
CA ARG A 132 -13.86 -18.49 4.13
C ARG A 132 -14.50 -17.27 4.81
N GLU A 133 -15.58 -16.74 4.30
CA GLU A 133 -16.23 -15.50 4.79
C GLU A 133 -16.42 -15.48 6.32
N ARG A 134 -16.79 -16.63 6.92
CA ARG A 134 -17.06 -16.76 8.36
C ARG A 134 -15.87 -17.22 9.19
N ALA A 135 -14.79 -17.64 8.54
CA ALA A 135 -13.60 -18.15 9.23
C ALA A 135 -12.90 -17.05 10.05
N LEU A 136 -12.20 -17.43 11.11
CA LEU A 136 -11.26 -16.58 11.82
C LEU A 136 -9.90 -16.60 11.13
N PRO A 137 -9.09 -15.55 11.24
CA PRO A 137 -7.74 -15.53 10.64
C PRO A 137 -6.85 -16.69 11.07
N SER A 138 -6.98 -17.17 12.30
CA SER A 138 -6.24 -18.35 12.81
C SER A 138 -6.55 -19.68 12.10
N GLN A 139 -7.64 -19.73 11.34
CA GLN A 139 -8.08 -20.90 10.57
C GLN A 139 -7.62 -20.83 9.10
N LEU A 140 -6.87 -19.80 8.74
CA LEU A 140 -6.41 -19.53 7.38
C LEU A 140 -4.91 -19.83 7.22
N SER A 141 -4.53 -20.28 6.03
CA SER A 141 -3.13 -20.31 5.62
C SER A 141 -2.55 -18.87 5.52
N ALA A 142 -1.23 -18.75 5.54
CA ALA A 142 -0.56 -17.44 5.38
C ALA A 142 -0.97 -16.73 4.08
N GLY A 143 -1.10 -17.48 2.97
CA GLY A 143 -1.55 -16.93 1.69
C GLY A 143 -3.03 -16.47 1.72
N GLU A 144 -3.92 -17.21 2.41
CA GLU A 144 -5.30 -16.76 2.61
C GLU A 144 -5.36 -15.50 3.49
N GLN A 145 -4.55 -15.42 4.55
CA GLN A 145 -4.46 -14.22 5.40
C GLN A 145 -3.98 -13.00 4.60
N GLN A 146 -2.98 -13.20 3.72
CA GLN A 146 -2.51 -12.14 2.82
C GLN A 146 -3.62 -11.64 1.90
N ARG A 147 -4.37 -12.55 1.27
CA ARG A 147 -5.52 -12.18 0.42
C ARG A 147 -6.61 -11.43 1.20
N VAL A 148 -6.87 -11.81 2.45
CA VAL A 148 -7.80 -11.06 3.33
C VAL A 148 -7.26 -9.65 3.61
N GLY A 149 -5.96 -9.50 3.87
CA GLY A 149 -5.30 -8.19 4.03
C GLY A 149 -5.46 -7.30 2.79
N ILE A 150 -5.29 -7.87 1.61
CA ILE A 150 -5.48 -7.19 0.33
C ILE A 150 -6.95 -6.82 0.13
N ALA A 151 -7.88 -7.77 0.34
CA ALA A 151 -9.32 -7.52 0.26
C ALA A 151 -9.71 -6.32 1.14
N ARG A 152 -9.25 -6.30 2.40
CA ARG A 152 -9.48 -5.21 3.34
C ARG A 152 -8.94 -3.87 2.83
N ALA A 153 -7.75 -3.88 2.23
CA ALA A 153 -7.12 -2.65 1.75
C ALA A 153 -7.86 -2.02 0.57
N VAL A 154 -8.44 -2.84 -0.34
CA VAL A 154 -9.03 -2.36 -1.60
C VAL A 154 -10.54 -2.23 -1.58
N VAL A 155 -11.27 -2.87 -0.62
CA VAL A 155 -12.75 -2.94 -0.61
C VAL A 155 -13.43 -1.57 -0.57
N ALA A 156 -12.75 -0.58 -0.01
CA ALA A 156 -13.26 0.79 0.12
C ALA A 156 -12.82 1.71 -1.04
N GLU A 157 -12.18 1.18 -2.07
CA GLU A 157 -11.68 1.92 -3.24
C GLU A 157 -10.91 3.19 -2.80
N PRO A 158 -9.73 3.02 -2.17
CA PRO A 158 -8.94 4.16 -1.69
C PRO A 158 -8.37 4.95 -2.88
N ALA A 159 -8.05 6.24 -2.68
CA ALA A 159 -7.37 7.05 -3.69
C ALA A 159 -5.92 6.57 -3.93
N LEU A 160 -5.28 6.04 -2.87
CA LEU A 160 -3.94 5.47 -2.92
C LEU A 160 -3.91 4.15 -2.16
N LEU A 161 -3.40 3.11 -2.80
CA LEU A 161 -3.02 1.85 -2.15
C LEU A 161 -1.51 1.82 -1.97
N ILE A 162 -1.06 1.54 -0.76
CA ILE A 162 0.35 1.22 -0.49
C ILE A 162 0.46 -0.23 -0.03
N ALA A 163 1.44 -0.95 -0.57
CA ALA A 163 1.68 -2.35 -0.24
C ALA A 163 3.14 -2.56 0.15
N ASP A 164 3.37 -3.09 1.35
CA ASP A 164 4.70 -3.44 1.85
C ASP A 164 4.91 -4.94 1.68
N GLU A 165 5.75 -5.33 0.71
CA GLU A 165 6.06 -6.73 0.37
C GLU A 165 4.81 -7.62 0.20
N PRO A 166 3.86 -7.26 -0.68
CA PRO A 166 2.56 -7.91 -0.72
C PRO A 166 2.60 -9.39 -1.16
N THR A 167 3.72 -9.85 -1.73
CA THR A 167 3.91 -11.20 -2.26
C THR A 167 5.00 -11.99 -1.55
N GLY A 168 5.67 -11.43 -0.54
CA GLY A 168 6.86 -12.00 0.09
C GLY A 168 6.71 -13.38 0.74
N ASN A 169 5.47 -13.80 1.06
CA ASN A 169 5.16 -15.10 1.69
C ASN A 169 4.24 -15.97 0.81
N LEU A 170 4.18 -15.70 -0.50
CA LEU A 170 3.30 -16.39 -1.43
C LEU A 170 4.11 -17.21 -2.43
N ASP A 171 3.49 -18.28 -2.92
CA ASP A 171 4.04 -19.02 -4.06
C ASP A 171 4.02 -18.17 -5.34
N PRO A 172 4.82 -18.49 -6.37
CA PRO A 172 4.94 -17.69 -7.58
C PRO A 172 3.64 -17.52 -8.36
N ALA A 173 2.75 -18.52 -8.38
CA ALA A 173 1.48 -18.47 -9.10
C ALA A 173 0.56 -17.45 -8.43
N LEU A 174 0.39 -17.57 -7.09
CA LEU A 174 -0.42 -16.65 -6.31
C LEU A 174 0.15 -15.22 -6.30
N SER A 175 1.49 -15.09 -6.27
CA SER A 175 2.16 -13.78 -6.40
C SER A 175 1.77 -13.08 -7.71
N THR A 176 1.72 -13.83 -8.81
CA THR A 176 1.32 -13.31 -10.11
C THR A 176 -0.14 -12.85 -10.12
N GLU A 177 -1.06 -13.65 -9.56
CA GLU A 177 -2.48 -13.32 -9.45
C GLU A 177 -2.70 -12.03 -8.62
N ILE A 178 -2.02 -11.95 -7.46
CA ILE A 178 -2.10 -10.76 -6.60
C ILE A 178 -1.59 -9.52 -7.32
N MET A 179 -0.45 -9.62 -8.00
CA MET A 179 0.11 -8.48 -8.71
C MET A 179 -0.75 -8.06 -9.89
N ALA A 180 -1.37 -9.00 -10.61
CA ALA A 180 -2.34 -8.69 -11.66
C ALA A 180 -3.57 -7.94 -11.09
N LEU A 181 -4.07 -8.35 -9.93
CA LEU A 181 -5.16 -7.65 -9.24
C LEU A 181 -4.75 -6.21 -8.86
N LEU A 182 -3.55 -6.02 -8.30
CA LEU A 182 -3.06 -4.69 -7.95
C LEU A 182 -2.85 -3.81 -9.19
N ALA A 183 -2.38 -4.39 -10.29
CA ALA A 183 -2.16 -3.70 -11.56
C ALA A 183 -3.45 -3.25 -12.27
N ALA A 184 -4.59 -3.85 -11.94
CA ALA A 184 -5.90 -3.45 -12.46
C ALA A 184 -6.57 -2.31 -11.66
N LEU A 185 -6.05 -1.93 -10.49
CA LEU A 185 -6.62 -0.87 -9.65
C LEU A 185 -6.50 0.54 -10.26
N PRO A 186 -5.40 0.91 -10.93
CA PRO A 186 -5.28 2.19 -11.61
C PRO A 186 -6.41 2.50 -12.59
N GLU A 187 -6.89 1.51 -13.34
CA GLU A 187 -8.02 1.66 -14.27
C GLU A 187 -9.32 2.08 -13.57
N ARG A 188 -9.39 1.88 -12.25
CA ARG A 188 -10.51 2.26 -11.38
C ARG A 188 -10.26 3.53 -10.58
N GLY A 189 -9.15 4.23 -10.86
CA GLY A 189 -8.78 5.48 -10.21
C GLY A 189 -8.02 5.35 -8.89
N THR A 190 -7.61 4.13 -8.49
CA THR A 190 -6.75 3.92 -7.31
C THR A 190 -5.29 3.95 -7.75
N SER A 191 -4.49 4.88 -7.28
CA SER A 191 -3.04 4.85 -7.48
C SER A 191 -2.41 3.76 -6.60
N VAL A 192 -1.33 3.12 -7.05
CA VAL A 192 -0.72 1.97 -6.35
C VAL A 192 0.78 2.17 -6.18
N LEU A 193 1.25 2.08 -4.94
CA LEU A 193 2.68 2.12 -4.61
C LEU A 193 3.05 0.82 -3.89
N VAL A 194 3.94 0.03 -4.51
CA VAL A 194 4.37 -1.27 -3.98
C VAL A 194 5.84 -1.19 -3.57
N ALA A 195 6.12 -1.39 -2.28
CA ALA A 195 7.47 -1.63 -1.82
C ALA A 195 7.81 -3.11 -2.01
N SER A 196 8.87 -3.41 -2.75
CA SER A 196 9.35 -4.77 -2.97
C SER A 196 10.85 -4.82 -3.13
N HIS A 197 11.46 -5.93 -2.68
CA HIS A 197 12.87 -6.25 -2.92
C HIS A 197 13.02 -7.34 -4.01
N ASP A 198 11.93 -7.91 -4.51
CA ASP A 198 11.93 -8.87 -5.61
C ASP A 198 12.07 -8.14 -6.96
N LEU A 199 13.32 -7.97 -7.40
CA LEU A 199 13.64 -7.29 -8.67
C LEU A 199 13.09 -8.06 -9.87
N GLY A 200 13.01 -9.39 -9.82
CA GLY A 200 12.44 -10.19 -10.88
C GLY A 200 10.95 -9.90 -11.07
N LEU A 201 10.20 -9.79 -9.98
CA LEU A 201 8.80 -9.37 -10.00
C LEU A 201 8.65 -7.96 -10.55
N VAL A 202 9.45 -7.01 -10.04
CA VAL A 202 9.43 -5.59 -10.46
C VAL A 202 9.66 -5.47 -11.96
N LYS A 203 10.70 -6.13 -12.51
CA LYS A 203 10.98 -6.13 -13.96
C LYS A 203 9.80 -6.68 -14.77
N ARG A 204 9.22 -7.83 -14.38
CA ARG A 204 8.07 -8.43 -15.09
C ARG A 204 6.85 -7.52 -15.14
N MET A 205 6.64 -6.68 -14.13
CA MET A 205 5.48 -5.78 -14.06
C MET A 205 5.58 -4.58 -14.98
N LYS A 206 6.77 -4.20 -15.47
CA LYS A 206 7.01 -3.08 -16.42
C LYS A 206 6.30 -1.80 -15.98
N LYS A 207 6.48 -1.42 -14.71
CA LYS A 207 5.96 -0.18 -14.12
C LYS A 207 7.12 0.67 -13.62
N ARG A 208 6.91 1.99 -13.48
CA ARG A 208 7.91 2.92 -12.95
C ARG A 208 8.50 2.42 -11.63
N VAL A 209 9.80 2.60 -11.43
CA VAL A 209 10.53 2.10 -10.26
C VAL A 209 11.33 3.23 -9.61
N LEU A 210 11.05 3.50 -8.35
CA LEU A 210 11.87 4.36 -7.51
C LEU A 210 12.89 3.49 -6.76
N VAL A 211 14.17 3.79 -6.92
CA VAL A 211 15.26 3.06 -6.26
C VAL A 211 15.74 3.85 -5.05
N LEU A 212 15.56 3.28 -3.85
CA LEU A 212 16.08 3.85 -2.61
C LEU A 212 17.37 3.15 -2.21
N ASP A 213 18.39 3.95 -1.85
CA ASP A 213 19.60 3.47 -1.19
C ASP A 213 20.00 4.42 -0.06
N GLN A 214 20.29 3.86 1.12
CA GLN A 214 20.68 4.61 2.32
C GLN A 214 19.81 5.86 2.60
N GLY A 215 18.50 5.72 2.41
CA GLY A 215 17.52 6.79 2.63
C GLY A 215 17.42 7.83 1.51
N ARG A 216 18.17 7.70 0.42
CA ARG A 216 18.13 8.61 -0.74
C ARG A 216 17.42 7.95 -1.91
N LEU A 217 16.74 8.75 -2.70
CA LEU A 217 16.27 8.33 -4.03
C LEU A 217 17.47 8.44 -4.97
N VAL A 218 17.98 7.29 -5.41
CA VAL A 218 19.17 7.21 -6.26
C VAL A 218 18.81 7.04 -7.74
N ASP A 219 17.59 6.55 -8.03
CA ASP A 219 17.09 6.41 -9.38
C ASP A 219 15.56 6.47 -9.43
N ASP A 220 15.03 6.89 -10.59
CA ASP A 220 13.60 6.97 -10.92
C ASP A 220 13.43 6.49 -12.35
N ILE A 221 13.20 5.19 -12.51
CA ILE A 221 13.26 4.46 -13.76
C ILE A 221 11.86 4.42 -14.39
N ALA A 222 11.71 4.98 -15.58
CA ALA A 222 10.48 4.91 -16.33
C ALA A 222 10.23 3.48 -16.86
N PRO A 223 8.97 3.10 -17.13
CA PRO A 223 8.65 1.74 -17.63
C PRO A 223 9.39 1.34 -18.91
N GLU A 224 9.64 2.30 -19.81
CA GLU A 224 10.36 2.13 -21.06
C GLU A 224 11.87 1.89 -20.91
N ASP A 225 12.44 2.32 -19.76
CA ASP A 225 13.86 2.18 -19.46
C ASP A 225 14.18 0.88 -18.68
N LEU A 226 13.16 0.08 -18.36
CA LEU A 226 13.33 -1.24 -17.76
C LEU A 226 13.73 -2.24 -18.84
N VAL A 227 15.02 -2.39 -19.06
CA VAL A 227 15.58 -3.33 -20.04
C VAL A 227 15.43 -4.77 -19.54
N ASP A 228 14.92 -5.64 -20.39
CA ASP A 228 14.94 -7.09 -20.19
C ASP A 228 16.40 -7.56 -20.44
N GLU A 229 17.21 -7.79 -19.35
CA GLU A 229 18.46 -8.54 -19.42
C GLU A 229 18.19 -10.03 -19.31
#